data_c5462b45230b4d386bf81ebead6f88ae
#
_entry.id   c5462b45230b4d386bf81ebead6f88ae
#
_cell.length_a   1.000
_cell.length_b   1.000
_cell.length_c   1.000
_cell.angle_alpha   90.00
_cell.angle_beta   90.00
_cell.angle_gamma   90.00
#
_symmetry.space_group_name_H-M   'P 1'
#
loop_
_entity.id
_entity.type
_entity.pdbx_description
1 polymer ?
#
loop_
_entity_poly.entity_id
_entity_poly.type
_entity_poly.pdbx_seq_one_letter_code
_entity_poly.pdbx_strand_id
1 'polypeptide(L)'
;MDLYRPFTVITPTADGDALSVLARADRGFTAPEVQRLAGQRSVEGIRQALKRLEEQGIVHASQAGNAVLFSLNREHLAAGAVIQLATLRDELIARIQNLVQGWSPPCDYAALFGSAALGNMRPTSDIDILVVRANNVDPDAPAWREQIETLRRSVEGWTGNDPQVLELDQAIAVAQAHDADSFLRDVERDGIWLAGESFHIRQARSIQVRS
;
A
#
# COMPACT_ATOMS: atom_id res chain seq x y z
N MET A 1 -2.70 10.61 4.86
CA MET A 1 -3.59 9.56 5.44
C MET A 1 -2.78 8.36 5.92
N ASP A 2 -3.34 7.45 6.75
CA ASP A 2 -2.69 6.19 7.13
C ASP A 2 -3.24 5.05 6.25
N LEU A 3 -2.40 4.51 5.35
CA LEU A 3 -2.79 3.46 4.40
C LEU A 3 -3.09 2.11 5.06
N TYR A 4 -2.59 1.88 6.27
CA TYR A 4 -2.84 0.64 7.02
C TYR A 4 -4.05 0.73 7.94
N ARG A 5 -4.50 1.97 8.21
CA ARG A 5 -5.71 2.27 8.96
C ARG A 5 -6.64 3.21 8.15
N PRO A 6 -7.08 2.78 6.97
CA PRO A 6 -7.75 3.68 6.01
C PRO A 6 -9.05 4.28 6.54
N PHE A 7 -9.74 3.61 7.45
CA PHE A 7 -10.94 4.15 8.08
C PHE A 7 -10.69 5.39 8.96
N THR A 8 -9.44 5.61 9.40
CA THR A 8 -9.12 6.81 10.21
C THR A 8 -9.34 8.12 9.45
N VAL A 9 -9.43 8.07 8.13
CA VAL A 9 -9.77 9.22 7.27
C VAL A 9 -11.21 9.72 7.53
N ILE A 10 -12.09 8.82 7.99
CA ILE A 10 -13.49 9.10 8.30
C ILE A 10 -13.75 8.99 9.80
N THR A 11 -13.29 7.93 10.44
CA THR A 11 -13.54 7.64 11.85
C THR A 11 -12.34 6.97 12.52
N PRO A 12 -11.73 7.61 13.54
CA PRO A 12 -10.64 7.02 14.31
C PRO A 12 -11.15 6.10 15.45
N THR A 13 -12.29 5.45 15.26
CA THR A 13 -12.96 4.61 16.28
C THR A 13 -12.66 3.12 16.10
N ALA A 14 -13.00 2.32 17.11
CA ALA A 14 -12.89 0.86 17.06
C ALA A 14 -13.79 0.23 15.98
N ASP A 15 -14.87 0.92 15.59
CA ASP A 15 -15.78 0.47 14.54
C ASP A 15 -15.06 0.45 13.19
N GLY A 16 -14.30 1.50 12.84
CA GLY A 16 -13.49 1.54 11.63
C GLY A 16 -12.37 0.48 11.64
N ASP A 17 -11.71 0.28 12.79
CA ASP A 17 -10.69 -0.74 12.94
C ASP A 17 -11.29 -2.16 12.75
N ALA A 18 -12.47 -2.44 13.33
CA ALA A 18 -13.17 -3.72 13.16
C ALA A 18 -13.61 -3.94 11.70
N LEU A 19 -14.23 -2.95 11.07
CA LEU A 19 -14.65 -3.02 9.67
C LEU A 19 -13.46 -3.24 8.72
N SER A 20 -12.31 -2.62 8.98
CA SER A 20 -11.09 -2.82 8.20
C SER A 20 -10.63 -4.28 8.19
N VAL A 21 -10.77 -4.99 9.31
CA VAL A 21 -10.43 -6.41 9.41
C VAL A 21 -11.46 -7.28 8.69
N LEU A 22 -12.75 -7.05 8.98
CA LEU A 22 -13.84 -7.89 8.45
C LEU A 22 -14.01 -7.74 6.93
N ALA A 23 -13.70 -6.57 6.37
CA ALA A 23 -13.82 -6.32 4.93
C ALA A 23 -12.79 -7.08 4.09
N ARG A 24 -11.60 -7.39 4.65
CA ARG A 24 -10.48 -8.01 3.92
C ARG A 24 -10.57 -9.53 3.77
N ALA A 25 -11.50 -10.19 4.45
CA ALA A 25 -11.64 -11.64 4.37
C ALA A 25 -13.11 -12.05 4.35
N ASP A 26 -13.39 -13.14 3.64
CA ASP A 26 -14.73 -13.73 3.55
C ASP A 26 -14.86 -14.90 4.55
N ARG A 27 -14.65 -14.60 5.83
CA ARG A 27 -14.80 -15.54 6.95
C ARG A 27 -15.20 -14.82 8.23
N GLY A 28 -15.68 -15.60 9.21
CA GLY A 28 -15.91 -15.10 10.56
C GLY A 28 -14.62 -14.98 11.37
N PHE A 29 -14.60 -14.02 12.29
CA PHE A 29 -13.53 -13.75 13.24
C PHE A 29 -14.09 -13.62 14.65
N THR A 30 -13.40 -14.13 15.65
CA THR A 30 -13.71 -13.79 17.05
C THR A 30 -13.26 -12.37 17.41
N ALA A 31 -13.84 -11.76 18.41
CA ALA A 31 -13.43 -10.42 18.86
C ALA A 31 -11.93 -10.33 19.23
N PRO A 32 -11.30 -11.33 19.90
CA PRO A 32 -9.85 -11.36 20.10
C PRO A 32 -9.03 -11.42 18.81
N GLU A 33 -9.49 -12.16 17.77
CA GLU A 33 -8.83 -12.18 16.47
C GLU A 33 -8.89 -10.82 15.76
N VAL A 34 -10.08 -10.19 15.76
CA VAL A 34 -10.24 -8.83 15.22
C VAL A 34 -9.31 -7.86 15.95
N GLN A 35 -9.25 -7.92 17.29
CA GLN A 35 -8.38 -7.06 18.09
C GLN A 35 -6.90 -7.26 17.71
N ARG A 36 -6.44 -8.50 17.62
CA ARG A 36 -5.04 -8.81 17.25
C ARG A 36 -4.68 -8.28 15.86
N LEU A 37 -5.58 -8.39 14.90
CA LEU A 37 -5.38 -7.91 13.52
C LEU A 37 -5.48 -6.37 13.41
N ALA A 38 -6.36 -5.75 14.20
CA ALA A 38 -6.49 -4.30 14.27
C ALA A 38 -5.37 -3.61 15.09
N GLY A 39 -4.77 -4.30 16.03
CA GLY A 39 -3.49 -3.98 16.71
C GLY A 39 -3.55 -2.95 17.83
N GLN A 40 -4.50 -2.00 17.89
CA GLN A 40 -4.38 -0.84 18.78
C GLN A 40 -5.53 -0.64 19.80
N ARG A 41 -6.45 -1.56 19.87
CA ARG A 41 -7.64 -1.47 20.75
C ARG A 41 -7.63 -2.57 21.81
N SER A 42 -8.41 -2.36 22.87
CA SER A 42 -8.70 -3.45 23.80
C SER A 42 -9.70 -4.44 23.17
N VAL A 43 -9.66 -5.71 23.61
CA VAL A 43 -10.64 -6.72 23.18
C VAL A 43 -12.06 -6.27 23.49
N GLU A 44 -12.27 -5.62 24.66
CA GLU A 44 -13.58 -5.13 25.06
C GLU A 44 -14.06 -3.98 24.16
N GLY A 45 -13.18 -3.06 23.78
CA GLY A 45 -13.51 -1.98 22.83
C GLY A 45 -13.91 -2.52 21.46
N ILE A 46 -13.23 -3.56 20.96
CA ILE A 46 -13.59 -4.25 19.72
C ILE A 46 -14.93 -4.99 19.87
N ARG A 47 -15.19 -5.67 21.01
CA ARG A 47 -16.45 -6.38 21.24
C ARG A 47 -17.65 -5.41 21.22
N GLN A 48 -17.51 -4.25 21.84
CA GLN A 48 -18.53 -3.21 21.82
C GLN A 48 -18.76 -2.63 20.44
N ALA A 49 -17.68 -2.41 19.68
CA ALA A 49 -17.77 -1.98 18.28
C ALA A 49 -18.51 -3.00 17.41
N LEU A 50 -18.12 -4.28 17.50
CA LEU A 50 -18.77 -5.37 16.76
C LEU A 50 -20.26 -5.48 17.08
N LYS A 51 -20.65 -5.31 18.35
CA LYS A 51 -22.05 -5.31 18.76
C LYS A 51 -22.83 -4.15 18.15
N ARG A 52 -22.29 -2.92 18.16
CA ARG A 52 -22.93 -1.77 17.50
C ARG A 52 -23.09 -1.98 15.98
N LEU A 53 -22.07 -2.55 15.34
CA LEU A 53 -22.10 -2.84 13.91
C LEU A 53 -23.09 -3.97 13.57
N GLU A 54 -23.26 -4.95 14.44
CA GLU A 54 -24.29 -5.98 14.33
C GLU A 54 -25.70 -5.36 14.48
N GLU A 55 -25.91 -4.47 15.46
CA GLU A 55 -27.17 -3.75 15.65
C GLU A 55 -27.54 -2.90 14.42
N GLN A 56 -26.55 -2.43 13.64
CA GLN A 56 -26.75 -1.73 12.36
C GLN A 56 -26.92 -2.68 11.16
N GLY A 57 -26.74 -3.99 11.34
CA GLY A 57 -26.89 -5.01 10.31
C GLY A 57 -25.70 -5.13 9.34
N ILE A 58 -24.64 -4.29 9.47
CA ILE A 58 -23.44 -4.36 8.63
C ILE A 58 -22.51 -5.51 9.02
N VAL A 59 -22.66 -6.06 10.21
CA VAL A 59 -21.93 -7.23 10.72
C VAL A 59 -22.91 -8.31 11.09
N HIS A 60 -22.64 -9.54 10.71
CA HIS A 60 -23.32 -10.74 11.21
C HIS A 60 -22.56 -11.36 12.37
N ALA A 61 -23.27 -11.77 13.40
CA ALA A 61 -22.73 -12.64 14.46
C ALA A 61 -23.31 -14.05 14.31
N SER A 62 -22.47 -15.06 14.43
CA SER A 62 -22.87 -16.47 14.41
C SER A 62 -22.19 -17.25 15.53
N GLN A 63 -22.94 -18.17 16.16
CA GLN A 63 -22.40 -19.03 17.21
C GLN A 63 -21.61 -20.19 16.59
N ALA A 64 -20.37 -20.39 17.01
CA ALA A 64 -19.52 -21.50 16.62
C ALA A 64 -18.95 -22.18 17.88
N GLY A 65 -19.63 -23.22 18.34
CA GLY A 65 -19.32 -23.83 19.65
C GLY A 65 -19.48 -22.83 20.81
N ASN A 66 -18.40 -22.59 21.54
CA ASN A 66 -18.39 -21.61 22.65
C ASN A 66 -17.94 -20.20 22.21
N ALA A 67 -17.68 -20.00 20.92
CA ALA A 67 -17.24 -18.71 20.39
C ALA A 67 -18.31 -18.05 19.54
N VAL A 68 -18.33 -16.70 19.53
CA VAL A 68 -19.10 -15.90 18.59
C VAL A 68 -18.15 -15.44 17.49
N LEU A 69 -18.53 -15.71 16.22
CA LEU A 69 -17.83 -15.27 15.04
C LEU A 69 -18.56 -14.09 14.41
N PHE A 70 -17.82 -13.06 14.05
CA PHE A 70 -18.30 -11.86 13.38
C PHE A 70 -17.79 -11.82 11.95
N SER A 71 -18.66 -11.51 10.99
CA SER A 71 -18.32 -11.36 9.56
C SER A 71 -19.00 -10.13 8.98
N LEU A 72 -18.42 -9.57 7.92
CA LEU A 72 -19.07 -8.50 7.18
C LEU A 72 -20.34 -9.03 6.48
N ASN A 73 -21.46 -8.35 6.66
CA ASN A 73 -22.66 -8.57 5.84
C ASN A 73 -22.45 -7.94 4.46
N ARG A 74 -22.03 -8.75 3.49
CA ARG A 74 -21.70 -8.28 2.14
C ARG A 74 -22.94 -7.87 1.32
N GLU A 75 -24.14 -8.24 1.76
CA GLU A 75 -25.41 -7.84 1.13
C GLU A 75 -25.92 -6.49 1.66
N HIS A 76 -25.33 -5.98 2.75
CA HIS A 76 -25.69 -4.68 3.29
C HIS A 76 -25.38 -3.56 2.30
N LEU A 77 -26.26 -2.57 2.17
CA LEU A 77 -26.09 -1.45 1.23
C LEU A 77 -24.76 -0.70 1.40
N ALA A 78 -24.25 -0.60 2.62
CA ALA A 78 -22.96 0.04 2.91
C ALA A 78 -21.76 -0.88 2.67
N ALA A 79 -21.93 -2.17 2.40
CA ALA A 79 -20.82 -3.11 2.32
C ALA A 79 -19.80 -2.73 1.22
N GLY A 80 -20.29 -2.30 0.06
CA GLY A 80 -19.44 -1.84 -1.03
C GLY A 80 -18.52 -0.68 -0.62
N ALA A 81 -19.07 0.33 0.06
CA ALA A 81 -18.30 1.46 0.56
C ALA A 81 -17.27 1.06 1.64
N VAL A 82 -17.65 0.14 2.54
CA VAL A 82 -16.77 -0.41 3.57
C VAL A 82 -15.59 -1.15 2.93
N ILE A 83 -15.84 -1.97 1.91
CA ILE A 83 -14.79 -2.71 1.18
C ILE A 83 -13.87 -1.74 0.45
N GLN A 84 -14.41 -0.74 -0.25
CA GLN A 84 -13.62 0.29 -0.93
C GLN A 84 -12.70 1.05 0.05
N LEU A 85 -13.21 1.43 1.22
CA LEU A 85 -12.38 2.06 2.25
C LEU A 85 -11.28 1.11 2.77
N ALA A 86 -11.58 -0.16 2.98
CA ALA A 86 -10.60 -1.13 3.45
C ALA A 86 -9.47 -1.38 2.44
N THR A 87 -9.70 -1.15 1.15
CA THR A 87 -8.76 -1.40 0.05
C THR A 87 -8.09 -0.14 -0.50
N LEU A 88 -8.17 1.01 0.17
CA LEU A 88 -7.57 2.28 -0.29
C LEU A 88 -6.07 2.20 -0.55
N ARG A 89 -5.34 1.36 0.19
CA ARG A 89 -3.91 1.12 -0.05
C ARG A 89 -3.69 0.46 -1.42
N ASP A 90 -4.44 -0.57 -1.72
CA ASP A 90 -4.31 -1.32 -2.97
C ASP A 90 -4.74 -0.45 -4.16
N GLU A 91 -5.77 0.38 -3.96
CA GLU A 91 -6.20 1.38 -4.94
C GLU A 91 -5.11 2.42 -5.22
N LEU A 92 -4.43 2.94 -4.18
CA LEU A 92 -3.31 3.87 -4.38
C LEU A 92 -2.19 3.22 -5.18
N ILE A 93 -1.79 2.00 -4.83
CA ILE A 93 -0.76 1.26 -5.55
C ILE A 93 -1.15 1.09 -7.01
N ALA A 94 -2.37 0.67 -7.30
CA ALA A 94 -2.87 0.50 -8.66
C ALA A 94 -2.87 1.82 -9.46
N ARG A 95 -3.26 2.93 -8.83
CA ARG A 95 -3.22 4.25 -9.47
C ARG A 95 -1.80 4.69 -9.81
N ILE A 96 -0.85 4.52 -8.89
CA ILE A 96 0.55 4.85 -9.16
C ILE A 96 1.10 3.94 -10.26
N GLN A 97 0.83 2.63 -10.23
CA GLN A 97 1.23 1.69 -11.27
C GLN A 97 0.71 2.13 -12.65
N ASN A 98 -0.58 2.42 -12.76
CA ASN A 98 -1.19 2.87 -14.02
C ASN A 98 -0.55 4.16 -14.53
N LEU A 99 -0.27 5.11 -13.63
CA LEU A 99 0.36 6.38 -13.99
C LEU A 99 1.79 6.15 -14.52
N VAL A 100 2.62 5.41 -13.79
CA VAL A 100 4.05 5.21 -14.12
C VAL A 100 4.24 4.29 -15.32
N GLN A 101 3.40 3.26 -15.48
CA GLN A 101 3.44 2.37 -16.65
C GLN A 101 3.05 3.08 -17.95
N GLY A 102 2.27 4.16 -17.87
CA GLY A 102 1.91 4.99 -19.01
C GLY A 102 2.98 6.02 -19.43
N TRP A 103 4.13 6.08 -18.77
CA TRP A 103 5.15 7.07 -19.04
C TRP A 103 5.82 6.91 -20.42
N SER A 104 6.11 8.06 -21.04
CA SER A 104 6.90 8.16 -22.28
C SER A 104 7.84 9.38 -22.19
N PRO A 105 9.17 9.18 -22.02
CA PRO A 105 9.87 7.89 -21.96
C PRO A 105 9.56 7.09 -20.70
N PRO A 106 9.62 5.73 -20.75
CA PRO A 106 9.37 4.88 -19.60
C PRO A 106 10.52 4.97 -18.59
N CYS A 107 10.24 4.68 -17.31
CA CYS A 107 11.27 4.40 -16.31
C CYS A 107 11.78 2.95 -16.43
N ASP A 108 13.00 2.72 -15.99
CA ASP A 108 13.59 1.38 -15.93
C ASP A 108 13.04 0.53 -14.78
N TYR A 109 12.79 1.19 -13.65
CA TYR A 109 12.23 0.58 -12.46
C TYR A 109 11.54 1.63 -11.61
N ALA A 110 10.46 1.27 -10.95
CA ALA A 110 9.85 2.08 -9.90
C ALA A 110 9.29 1.20 -8.79
N ALA A 111 9.42 1.65 -7.54
CA ALA A 111 8.90 0.98 -6.36
C ALA A 111 8.46 1.98 -5.29
N LEU A 112 7.40 1.65 -4.57
CA LEU A 112 7.03 2.28 -3.31
C LEU A 112 7.86 1.65 -2.20
N PHE A 113 8.45 2.46 -1.31
CA PHE A 113 9.29 1.96 -0.23
C PHE A 113 9.02 2.67 1.11
N GLY A 114 9.89 2.51 2.09
CA GLY A 114 9.75 3.16 3.38
C GLY A 114 8.51 2.72 4.18
N SER A 115 7.95 3.63 4.97
CA SER A 115 6.86 3.33 5.89
C SER A 115 5.59 2.84 5.20
N ALA A 116 5.33 3.32 3.98
CA ALA A 116 4.18 2.95 3.16
C ALA A 116 4.27 1.51 2.63
N ALA A 117 5.48 0.96 2.44
CA ALA A 117 5.69 -0.44 2.08
C ALA A 117 5.67 -1.35 3.31
N LEU A 118 6.35 -0.94 4.39
CA LEU A 118 6.63 -1.77 5.57
C LEU A 118 5.48 -1.91 6.58
N GLY A 119 4.38 -1.18 6.44
CA GLY A 119 3.23 -1.32 7.34
C GLY A 119 3.28 -0.50 8.62
N ASN A 120 4.22 0.43 8.73
CA ASN A 120 4.41 1.27 9.92
C ASN A 120 4.12 2.76 9.67
N MET A 121 3.34 3.05 8.64
CA MET A 121 2.94 4.39 8.23
C MET A 121 2.08 5.09 9.30
N ARG A 122 2.24 6.41 9.40
CA ARG A 122 1.41 7.31 10.22
C ARG A 122 0.69 8.31 9.30
N PRO A 123 -0.36 9.00 9.76
CA PRO A 123 -1.05 10.01 8.95
C PRO A 123 -0.17 11.12 8.40
N THR A 124 0.95 11.41 9.07
CA THR A 124 1.95 12.43 8.70
C THR A 124 3.20 11.86 8.03
N SER A 125 3.23 10.55 7.74
CA SER A 125 4.35 9.94 7.01
C SER A 125 4.34 10.36 5.56
N ASP A 126 5.53 10.49 4.97
CA ASP A 126 5.70 10.71 3.55
C ASP A 126 5.36 9.44 2.76
N ILE A 127 5.14 9.60 1.46
CA ILE A 127 5.03 8.50 0.50
C ILE A 127 6.33 8.42 -0.29
N ASP A 128 7.17 7.46 0.05
CA ASP A 128 8.50 7.29 -0.54
C ASP A 128 8.41 6.47 -1.82
N ILE A 129 8.82 7.04 -2.96
CA ILE A 129 8.78 6.39 -4.27
C ILE A 129 10.18 6.46 -4.89
N LEU A 130 10.75 5.29 -5.20
CA LEU A 130 11.95 5.18 -6.01
C LEU A 130 11.56 5.14 -7.49
N VAL A 131 12.24 5.95 -8.30
CA VAL A 131 12.16 5.92 -9.76
C VAL A 131 13.57 5.83 -10.33
N VAL A 132 13.83 4.80 -11.11
CA VAL A 132 15.10 4.63 -11.81
C VAL A 132 14.90 4.98 -13.27
N ARG A 133 15.63 5.98 -13.72
CA ARG A 133 15.60 6.51 -15.08
C ARG A 133 16.58 5.73 -15.98
N ALA A 134 16.16 5.43 -17.22
CA ALA A 134 17.05 4.82 -18.20
C ALA A 134 18.20 5.76 -18.56
N ASN A 135 19.39 5.22 -18.86
CA ASN A 135 20.60 6.00 -19.15
C ASN A 135 20.47 6.92 -20.38
N ASN A 136 19.58 6.59 -21.30
CA ASN A 136 19.33 7.37 -22.52
C ASN A 136 18.27 8.47 -22.34
N VAL A 137 17.72 8.62 -21.17
CA VAL A 137 16.73 9.65 -20.85
C VAL A 137 17.43 10.79 -20.12
N ASP A 138 17.33 12.00 -20.64
CA ASP A 138 17.86 13.21 -20.02
C ASP A 138 17.00 13.57 -18.78
N PRO A 139 17.59 13.71 -17.58
CA PRO A 139 16.87 14.12 -16.37
C PRO A 139 16.23 15.50 -16.48
N ASP A 140 16.77 16.36 -17.34
CA ASP A 140 16.28 17.71 -17.57
C ASP A 140 15.28 17.81 -18.72
N ALA A 141 15.02 16.70 -19.44
CA ALA A 141 14.02 16.68 -20.50
C ALA A 141 12.64 17.11 -19.97
N PRO A 142 11.96 18.05 -20.64
CA PRO A 142 10.65 18.56 -20.17
C PRO A 142 9.63 17.45 -19.96
N ALA A 143 9.59 16.43 -20.82
CA ALA A 143 8.67 15.30 -20.70
C ALA A 143 8.94 14.47 -19.43
N TRP A 144 10.22 14.23 -19.10
CA TRP A 144 10.58 13.49 -17.89
C TRP A 144 10.21 14.26 -16.62
N ARG A 145 10.57 15.54 -16.57
CA ARG A 145 10.24 16.40 -15.43
C ARG A 145 8.73 16.52 -15.20
N GLU A 146 7.95 16.65 -16.27
CA GLU A 146 6.48 16.71 -16.17
C GLU A 146 5.90 15.39 -15.64
N GLN A 147 6.46 14.24 -16.00
CA GLN A 147 6.06 12.93 -15.48
C GLN A 147 6.30 12.82 -13.97
N ILE A 148 7.50 13.21 -13.50
CA ILE A 148 7.84 13.22 -12.08
C ILE A 148 6.93 14.17 -11.31
N GLU A 149 6.72 15.37 -11.81
CA GLU A 149 5.89 16.38 -11.17
C GLU A 149 4.41 15.97 -11.14
N THR A 150 3.94 15.32 -12.22
CA THR A 150 2.58 14.75 -12.26
C THR A 150 2.41 13.62 -11.25
N LEU A 151 3.43 12.77 -11.07
CA LEU A 151 3.43 11.73 -10.03
C LEU A 151 3.29 12.36 -8.64
N ARG A 152 4.11 13.36 -8.32
CA ARG A 152 4.06 14.07 -7.04
C ARG A 152 2.67 14.67 -6.77
N ARG A 153 2.20 15.51 -7.68
CA ARG A 153 0.87 16.15 -7.56
C ARG A 153 -0.27 15.14 -7.41
N SER A 154 -0.20 14.04 -8.16
CA SER A 154 -1.24 13.01 -8.12
C SER A 154 -1.25 12.29 -6.78
N VAL A 155 -0.09 11.84 -6.28
CA VAL A 155 0.02 11.13 -4.99
C VAL A 155 -0.41 12.02 -3.84
N GLU A 156 0.06 13.29 -3.81
CA GLU A 156 -0.37 14.28 -2.83
C GLU A 156 -1.89 14.50 -2.87
N GLY A 157 -2.44 14.71 -4.07
CA GLY A 157 -3.88 14.92 -4.25
C GLY A 157 -4.73 13.71 -3.83
N TRP A 158 -4.23 12.49 -4.02
CA TRP A 158 -4.96 11.27 -3.63
C TRP A 158 -4.88 10.95 -2.14
N THR A 159 -3.79 11.32 -1.48
CA THR A 159 -3.50 10.89 -0.10
C THR A 159 -3.48 12.01 0.92
N GLY A 160 -3.16 13.23 0.49
CA GLY A 160 -2.84 14.35 1.39
C GLY A 160 -1.50 14.18 2.12
N ASN A 161 -0.66 13.21 1.71
CA ASN A 161 0.69 12.99 2.23
C ASN A 161 1.71 13.56 1.25
N ASP A 162 2.87 14.00 1.76
CA ASP A 162 3.97 14.50 0.94
C ASP A 162 4.65 13.35 0.18
N PRO A 163 4.71 13.39 -1.18
CA PRO A 163 5.40 12.37 -1.94
C PRO A 163 6.90 12.68 -2.06
N GLN A 164 7.74 11.81 -1.53
CA GLN A 164 9.19 11.86 -1.68
C GLN A 164 9.62 10.98 -2.85
N VAL A 165 9.88 11.57 -4.00
CA VAL A 165 10.34 10.84 -5.18
C VAL A 165 11.86 10.90 -5.25
N LEU A 166 12.49 9.75 -5.00
CA LEU A 166 13.93 9.56 -5.16
C LEU A 166 14.21 9.11 -6.61
N GLU A 167 14.89 9.96 -7.36
CA GLU A 167 15.32 9.65 -8.72
C GLU A 167 16.77 9.17 -8.74
N LEU A 168 17.01 8.02 -9.37
CA LEU A 168 18.35 7.51 -9.66
C LEU A 168 18.47 7.27 -11.16
N ASP A 169 19.70 7.42 -11.72
CA ASP A 169 19.96 6.86 -13.02
C ASP A 169 20.32 5.36 -12.94
N GLN A 170 20.14 4.67 -14.06
CA GLN A 170 20.35 3.23 -14.14
C GLN A 170 21.77 2.82 -13.75
N ALA A 171 22.80 3.60 -14.12
CA ALA A 171 24.18 3.25 -13.84
C ALA A 171 24.48 3.32 -12.33
N ILE A 172 23.97 4.34 -11.66
CA ILE A 172 24.05 4.50 -10.18
C ILE A 172 23.28 3.38 -9.50
N ALA A 173 22.07 3.09 -9.95
CA ALA A 173 21.23 2.05 -9.36
C ALA A 173 21.89 0.66 -9.47
N VAL A 174 22.43 0.31 -10.62
CA VAL A 174 23.16 -0.95 -10.82
C VAL A 174 24.43 -1.02 -9.96
N ALA A 175 25.19 0.06 -9.87
CA ALA A 175 26.40 0.11 -9.03
C ALA A 175 26.07 -0.09 -7.54
N GLN A 176 25.03 0.56 -7.05
CA GLN A 176 24.60 0.44 -5.66
C GLN A 176 23.93 -0.90 -5.33
N ALA A 177 23.24 -1.54 -6.28
CA ALA A 177 22.64 -2.85 -6.08
C ALA A 177 23.68 -3.97 -5.80
N HIS A 178 24.96 -3.76 -6.14
CA HIS A 178 26.06 -4.67 -5.83
C HIS A 178 26.58 -4.54 -4.39
N ASP A 179 26.30 -3.44 -3.71
CA ASP A 179 26.71 -3.23 -2.32
C ASP A 179 25.79 -4.01 -1.38
N ALA A 180 26.41 -4.78 -0.44
CA ALA A 180 25.67 -5.62 0.50
C ALA A 180 24.78 -4.82 1.45
N ASP A 181 25.20 -3.60 1.79
CA ASP A 181 24.52 -2.68 2.70
C ASP A 181 23.72 -1.59 1.96
N SER A 182 23.39 -1.82 0.67
CA SER A 182 22.72 -0.84 -0.15
C SER A 182 21.23 -0.72 0.20
N PHE A 183 20.78 0.52 0.35
CA PHE A 183 19.37 0.91 0.40
C PHE A 183 18.53 0.25 -0.72
N LEU A 184 19.07 0.10 -1.93
CA LEU A 184 18.34 -0.50 -3.06
C LEU A 184 18.00 -1.98 -2.83
N ARG A 185 18.81 -2.73 -2.08
CA ARG A 185 18.46 -4.10 -1.69
C ARG A 185 17.26 -4.16 -0.75
N ASP A 186 17.19 -3.22 0.18
CA ASP A 186 16.03 -3.12 1.06
C ASP A 186 14.77 -2.76 0.26
N VAL A 187 14.88 -1.84 -0.72
CA VAL A 187 13.77 -1.52 -1.62
C VAL A 187 13.35 -2.72 -2.47
N GLU A 188 14.29 -3.52 -2.99
CA GLU A 188 13.93 -4.73 -3.75
C GLU A 188 13.32 -5.83 -2.90
N ARG A 189 13.76 -5.97 -1.65
CA ARG A 189 13.24 -7.00 -0.73
C ARG A 189 11.87 -6.66 -0.19
N ASP A 190 11.68 -5.42 0.26
CA ASP A 190 10.54 -4.99 1.07
C ASP A 190 9.64 -3.98 0.35
N GLY A 191 10.11 -3.41 -0.76
CA GLY A 191 9.38 -2.44 -1.55
C GLY A 191 8.24 -3.06 -2.36
N ILE A 192 7.26 -2.22 -2.71
CA ILE A 192 6.15 -2.63 -3.55
C ILE A 192 6.46 -2.21 -4.98
N TRP A 193 6.56 -3.18 -5.87
CA TRP A 193 6.79 -2.95 -7.28
C TRP A 193 5.69 -2.09 -7.92
N LEU A 194 6.10 -1.11 -8.73
CA LEU A 194 5.22 -0.21 -9.46
C LEU A 194 5.37 -0.36 -10.98
N ALA A 195 6.60 -0.35 -11.49
CA ALA A 195 6.86 -0.49 -12.92
C ALA A 195 8.29 -0.98 -13.18
N GLY A 196 8.54 -1.43 -14.43
CA GLY A 196 9.87 -1.82 -14.92
C GLY A 196 10.32 -3.21 -14.48
N GLU A 197 11.60 -3.52 -14.68
CA GLU A 197 12.22 -4.80 -14.28
C GLU A 197 13.14 -4.61 -13.08
N SER A 198 13.06 -5.53 -12.10
CA SER A 198 13.95 -5.52 -10.94
C SER A 198 15.41 -5.72 -11.34
N PHE A 199 16.34 -5.16 -10.55
CA PHE A 199 17.79 -5.23 -10.83
C PHE A 199 18.30 -6.68 -10.86
N HIS A 200 17.79 -7.57 -10.03
CA HIS A 200 18.17 -8.99 -10.00
C HIS A 200 17.79 -9.73 -11.29
N ILE A 201 16.62 -9.45 -11.87
CA ILE A 201 16.19 -10.06 -13.14
C ILE A 201 17.09 -9.61 -14.28
N ARG A 202 17.48 -8.33 -14.31
CA ARG A 202 18.39 -7.78 -15.34
C ARG A 202 19.77 -8.38 -15.25
N GLN A 203 20.31 -8.60 -14.05
CA GLN A 203 21.61 -9.25 -13.86
C GLN A 203 21.62 -10.68 -14.40
N ALA A 204 20.60 -11.48 -14.10
CA ALA A 204 20.48 -12.85 -14.59
C ALA A 204 20.49 -12.91 -16.13
N ARG A 205 19.79 -11.99 -16.80
CA ARG A 205 19.78 -11.88 -18.28
C ARG A 205 21.12 -11.43 -18.85
N SER A 206 21.84 -10.50 -18.19
CA SER A 206 23.13 -10.00 -18.65
C SER A 206 24.24 -11.06 -18.58
N ILE A 207 24.15 -12.03 -17.68
CA ILE A 207 25.08 -13.16 -17.57
C ILE A 207 24.80 -14.19 -18.67
N GLN A 208 23.52 -14.45 -19.00
CA GLN A 208 23.15 -15.38 -20.07
C GLN A 208 23.50 -14.90 -21.49
N VAL A 209 23.60 -13.61 -21.71
CA VAL A 209 23.96 -13.03 -23.05
C VAL A 209 25.48 -13.03 -23.25
N ARG A 210 26.31 -13.22 -22.20
CA ARG A 210 27.77 -13.26 -22.28
C ARG A 210 28.37 -14.68 -22.24
N SER A 211 27.53 -15.69 -22.15
CA SER A 211 27.90 -17.11 -22.23
C SER A 211 27.43 -17.72 -23.56
#